data_096b1b7a55db4120554d7408ea391bad
#
_entry.id   096b1b7a55db4120554d7408ea391bad
#
_cell.length_a   1.000
_cell.length_b   1.000
_cell.length_c   1.000
_cell.angle_alpha   90.00
_cell.angle_beta   90.00
_cell.angle_gamma   90.00
#
_symmetry.space_group_name_H-M   'P 1'
#
loop_
_entity.id
_entity.type
_entity.pdbx_description
1 polymer ?
#
loop_
_entity_poly.entity_id
_entity_poly.type
_entity_poly.pdbx_seq_one_letter_code
_entity_poly.pdbx_strand_id
1 'polypeptide(L)'
;MYVDRLEVINPGGLYGAVTLRTLGTAGISSTRNQRLASLLENVRLPDGGLVAENRGTGFAVMAAELEKALMPPIEVRDDLVSFTVTFRRRRLACGERRNTARAGIEKILGERASATTT
;
A
#
# COMPACT_ATOMS: atom_id res chain seq x y z
N MET A 1 1.92 15.21 11.51
CA MET A 1 1.75 13.76 11.24
C MET A 1 0.26 13.48 11.21
N TYR A 2 -0.24 12.84 10.17
CA TYR A 2 -1.67 12.48 10.06
C TYR A 2 -1.94 11.20 10.83
N VAL A 3 -3.12 11.07 11.43
CA VAL A 3 -3.53 9.86 12.16
C VAL A 3 -4.28 8.85 11.28
N ASP A 4 -4.74 9.28 10.13
CA ASP A 4 -5.62 8.53 9.21
C ASP A 4 -4.94 8.12 7.90
N ARG A 5 -3.73 8.64 7.63
CA ARG A 5 -2.99 8.38 6.39
C ARG A 5 -1.50 8.63 6.52
N LEU A 6 -0.76 8.02 5.62
CA LEU A 6 0.64 8.31 5.33
C LEU A 6 0.72 8.98 3.96
N GLU A 7 1.37 10.12 3.88
CA GLU A 7 1.68 10.80 2.62
C GLU A 7 3.18 10.77 2.38
N VAL A 8 3.58 10.37 1.18
CA VAL A 8 4.97 10.44 0.71
C VAL A 8 4.99 11.43 -0.44
N ILE A 9 5.69 12.54 -0.26
CA ILE A 9 5.80 13.63 -1.22
C ILE A 9 7.21 13.66 -1.77
N ASN A 10 7.34 13.53 -3.07
CA ASN A 10 8.61 13.63 -3.78
C ASN A 10 8.65 14.91 -4.62
N PRO A 11 9.76 15.65 -4.63
CA PRO A 11 9.90 16.79 -5.52
C PRO A 11 9.99 16.33 -6.98
N GLY A 12 9.40 17.10 -7.88
CA GLY A 12 9.26 16.78 -9.29
C GLY A 12 8.11 15.83 -9.60
N GLY A 13 7.43 16.07 -10.72
CA GLY A 13 6.35 15.23 -11.21
C GLY A 13 6.85 13.93 -11.88
N LEU A 14 5.90 13.14 -12.36
CA LEU A 14 6.19 11.96 -13.18
C LEU A 14 6.98 12.36 -14.43
N TYR A 15 7.78 11.46 -14.97
CA TYR A 15 8.72 11.76 -16.05
C TYR A 15 8.64 10.76 -17.20
N GLY A 16 8.76 11.29 -18.43
CA GLY A 16 8.87 10.50 -19.64
C GLY A 16 7.64 9.62 -19.90
N ALA A 17 7.85 8.34 -20.12
CA ALA A 17 6.79 7.37 -20.39
C ALA A 17 5.91 7.06 -19.16
N VAL A 18 6.35 7.42 -17.95
CA VAL A 18 5.59 7.22 -16.72
C VAL A 18 4.62 8.39 -16.51
N THR A 19 3.35 8.10 -16.61
CA THR A 19 2.23 9.03 -16.41
C THR A 19 1.24 8.43 -15.39
N LEU A 20 0.26 9.19 -14.94
CA LEU A 20 -0.81 8.65 -14.09
C LEU A 20 -1.55 7.47 -14.73
N ARG A 21 -1.61 7.42 -16.06
CA ARG A 21 -2.27 6.35 -16.82
C ARG A 21 -1.42 5.08 -16.94
N THR A 22 -0.10 5.23 -16.98
CA THR A 22 0.84 4.12 -17.18
C THR A 22 1.51 3.67 -15.88
N LEU A 23 1.25 4.38 -14.79
CA LEU A 23 1.80 4.07 -13.47
C LEU A 23 1.37 2.67 -13.01
N GLY A 24 2.34 1.84 -12.65
CA GLY A 24 2.10 0.45 -12.27
C GLY A 24 2.00 -0.54 -13.43
N THR A 25 2.12 -0.09 -14.68
CA THR A 25 2.21 -0.99 -15.83
C THR A 25 3.60 -1.61 -15.90
N ALA A 26 3.65 -2.95 -15.95
CA ALA A 26 4.92 -3.67 -16.03
C ALA A 26 5.74 -3.27 -17.26
N GLY A 27 7.04 -3.06 -17.08
CA GLY A 27 7.97 -2.71 -18.15
C GLY A 27 7.98 -1.22 -18.53
N ILE A 28 7.12 -0.39 -17.93
CA ILE A 28 7.18 1.06 -18.14
C ILE A 28 7.99 1.70 -17.03
N SER A 29 9.13 2.24 -17.40
CA SER A 29 10.05 2.95 -16.52
C SER A 29 10.67 4.13 -17.25
N SER A 30 10.94 5.20 -16.55
CA SER A 30 11.69 6.36 -17.05
C SER A 30 12.55 6.94 -15.96
N THR A 31 13.77 7.30 -16.29
CA THR A 31 14.70 7.90 -15.34
C THR A 31 15.24 9.21 -15.89
N ARG A 32 15.34 10.24 -15.05
CA ARG A 32 15.93 11.53 -15.41
C ARG A 32 17.44 11.48 -15.50
N ASN A 33 18.06 10.60 -14.71
CA ASN A 33 19.51 10.42 -14.67
C ASN A 33 19.88 8.95 -14.89
N GLN A 34 20.09 8.60 -16.13
CA GLN A 34 20.42 7.24 -16.57
C GLN A 34 21.72 6.72 -15.94
N ARG A 35 22.73 7.59 -15.77
CA ARG A 35 24.00 7.20 -15.18
C ARG A 35 23.86 6.83 -13.70
N LEU A 36 23.11 7.65 -12.96
CA LEU A 36 22.82 7.37 -11.56
C LEU A 36 22.01 6.08 -11.39
N ALA A 37 20.99 5.90 -12.22
CA ALA A 37 20.18 4.68 -12.22
C ALA A 37 21.04 3.44 -12.46
N SER A 38 21.89 3.45 -13.48
CA SER A 38 22.81 2.34 -13.79
C SER A 38 23.84 2.06 -12.70
N LEU A 39 24.32 3.09 -11.99
CA LEU A 39 25.19 2.91 -10.84
C LEU A 39 24.46 2.20 -9.72
N LEU A 40 23.23 2.64 -9.38
CA LEU A 40 22.43 2.07 -8.28
C LEU A 40 22.02 0.61 -8.55
N GLU A 41 21.81 0.22 -9.80
CA GLU A 41 21.54 -1.16 -10.20
C GLU A 41 22.72 -2.11 -9.96
N ASN A 42 23.94 -1.58 -9.94
CA ASN A 42 25.17 -2.35 -9.74
C ASN A 42 25.66 -2.36 -8.28
N VAL A 43 25.12 -1.50 -7.43
CA VAL A 43 25.47 -1.45 -6.01
C VAL A 43 24.69 -2.50 -5.23
N ARG A 44 25.43 -3.34 -4.51
CA ARG A 44 24.83 -4.35 -3.63
C ARG A 44 24.87 -3.89 -2.19
N LEU A 45 23.80 -4.17 -1.48
CA LEU A 45 23.73 -4.02 -0.03
C LEU A 45 24.57 -5.11 0.66
N PRO A 46 24.98 -4.92 1.92
CA PRO A 46 25.74 -5.92 2.68
C PRO A 46 25.04 -7.28 2.80
N ASP A 47 23.71 -7.30 2.74
CA ASP A 47 22.86 -8.50 2.75
C ASP A 47 22.72 -9.18 1.38
N GLY A 48 23.37 -8.62 0.33
CA GLY A 48 23.36 -9.13 -1.05
C GLY A 48 22.22 -8.58 -1.92
N GLY A 49 21.29 -7.78 -1.37
CA GLY A 49 20.26 -7.10 -2.12
C GLY A 49 20.82 -6.01 -3.05
N LEU A 50 20.02 -5.61 -4.06
CA LEU A 50 20.34 -4.46 -4.91
C LEU A 50 19.76 -3.18 -4.28
N VAL A 51 20.49 -2.06 -4.43
CA VAL A 51 20.01 -0.74 -3.96
C VAL A 51 18.80 -0.28 -4.79
N ALA A 52 18.81 -0.57 -6.10
CA ALA A 52 17.68 -0.30 -6.98
C ALA A 52 17.57 -1.39 -8.04
N GLU A 53 16.36 -1.85 -8.32
CA GLU A 53 16.11 -2.86 -9.35
C GLU A 53 15.73 -2.26 -10.70
N ASN A 54 15.25 -1.01 -10.73
CA ASN A 54 14.81 -0.25 -11.90
C ASN A 54 13.86 -1.01 -12.85
N ARG A 55 13.03 -1.89 -12.32
CA ARG A 55 12.11 -2.74 -13.08
C ARG A 55 10.73 -2.12 -13.31
N GLY A 56 10.47 -0.96 -12.71
CA GLY A 56 9.15 -0.31 -12.75
C GLY A 56 8.04 -1.08 -12.03
N THR A 57 8.38 -2.04 -11.18
CA THR A 57 7.41 -2.93 -10.51
C THR A 57 6.96 -2.43 -9.14
N GLY A 58 7.64 -1.44 -8.56
CA GLY A 58 7.41 -1.00 -7.18
C GLY A 58 5.97 -0.58 -6.90
N PHE A 59 5.34 0.15 -7.80
CA PHE A 59 3.95 0.59 -7.64
C PHE A 59 2.96 -0.57 -7.67
N ALA A 60 3.14 -1.52 -8.58
CA ALA A 60 2.30 -2.72 -8.67
C ALA A 60 2.44 -3.61 -7.43
N VAL A 61 3.65 -3.74 -6.88
CA VAL A 61 3.89 -4.46 -5.62
C VAL A 61 3.19 -3.79 -4.45
N MET A 62 3.30 -2.46 -4.32
CA MET A 62 2.58 -1.72 -3.26
C MET A 62 1.07 -1.91 -3.36
N ALA A 63 0.50 -1.82 -4.55
CA ALA A 63 -0.93 -2.02 -4.78
C ALA A 63 -1.38 -3.43 -4.38
N ALA A 64 -0.64 -4.46 -4.79
CA ALA A 64 -0.93 -5.85 -4.45
C ALA A 64 -0.84 -6.13 -2.94
N GLU A 65 0.15 -5.56 -2.25
CA GLU A 65 0.29 -5.74 -0.79
C GLU A 65 -0.83 -5.03 -0.01
N LEU A 66 -1.29 -3.87 -0.47
CA LEU A 66 -2.45 -3.20 0.13
C LEU A 66 -3.74 -3.99 -0.06
N GLU A 67 -3.94 -4.58 -1.23
CA GLU A 67 -5.09 -5.43 -1.51
C GLU A 67 -5.10 -6.67 -0.62
N LYS A 68 -3.98 -7.36 -0.48
CA LYS A 68 -3.83 -8.50 0.46
C LYS A 68 -4.11 -8.10 1.91
N ALA A 69 -3.69 -6.91 2.32
CA ALA A 69 -3.93 -6.39 3.65
C ALA A 69 -5.34 -5.82 3.86
N LEU A 70 -6.21 -5.88 2.84
CA LEU A 70 -7.55 -5.29 2.84
C LEU A 70 -7.53 -3.78 3.20
N MET A 71 -6.49 -3.09 2.74
CA MET A 71 -6.32 -1.64 2.89
C MET A 71 -6.94 -0.91 1.70
N PRO A 72 -7.33 0.36 1.86
CA PRO A 72 -7.77 1.18 0.74
C PRO A 72 -6.70 1.27 -0.36
N PRO A 73 -7.11 1.43 -1.64
CA PRO A 73 -6.17 1.56 -2.75
C PRO A 73 -5.29 2.81 -2.59
N ILE A 74 -4.13 2.78 -3.24
CA ILE A 74 -3.20 3.91 -3.27
C ILE A 74 -3.85 5.09 -4.01
N GLU A 75 -3.78 6.26 -3.40
CA GLU A 75 -4.12 7.51 -4.06
C GLU A 75 -2.84 8.18 -4.54
N VAL A 76 -2.84 8.67 -5.77
CA VAL A 76 -1.68 9.36 -6.37
C VAL A 76 -2.08 10.72 -6.91
N ARG A 77 -1.18 11.69 -6.77
CA ARG A 77 -1.34 13.04 -7.31
C ARG A 77 -0.03 13.50 -7.94
N ASP A 78 -0.11 13.97 -9.15
CA ASP A 78 1.01 14.54 -9.91
C ASP A 78 0.72 16.02 -10.19
N ASP A 79 1.45 16.91 -9.51
CA ASP A 79 1.29 18.36 -9.57
C ASP A 79 2.41 19.02 -10.40
N LEU A 80 3.11 18.31 -11.26
CA LEU A 80 4.27 18.74 -12.06
C LEU A 80 5.51 19.09 -11.22
N VAL A 81 5.35 19.74 -10.09
CA VAL A 81 6.44 20.13 -9.15
C VAL A 81 6.62 19.11 -8.02
N SER A 82 5.63 18.27 -7.79
CA SER A 82 5.67 17.21 -6.79
C SER A 82 4.81 16.03 -7.21
N PHE A 83 5.24 14.84 -6.80
CA PHE A 83 4.46 13.62 -6.91
C PHE A 83 4.15 13.10 -5.50
N THR A 84 2.87 12.95 -5.20
CA THR A 84 2.38 12.54 -3.88
C THR A 84 1.71 11.19 -3.95
N VAL A 85 2.10 10.30 -3.06
CA VAL A 85 1.47 9.00 -2.84
C VAL A 85 0.84 8.99 -1.46
N THR A 86 -0.43 8.64 -1.38
CA THR A 86 -1.19 8.61 -0.13
C THR A 86 -1.68 7.19 0.15
N PHE A 87 -1.32 6.69 1.32
CA PHE A 87 -1.78 5.41 1.87
C PHE A 87 -2.77 5.70 2.99
N ARG A 88 -4.04 5.34 2.79
CA ARG A 88 -5.06 5.55 3.82
C ARG A 88 -5.14 4.37 4.77
N ARG A 89 -5.34 4.68 6.04
CA ARG A 89 -5.61 3.66 7.05
C ARG A 89 -6.99 3.04 6.80
N ARG A 90 -7.10 1.72 6.98
CA ARG A 90 -8.40 1.04 6.98
C ARG A 90 -9.29 1.63 8.07
N ARG A 91 -10.44 2.13 7.69
CA ARG A 91 -11.51 2.49 8.62
C ARG A 91 -12.32 1.23 8.92
N LEU A 92 -12.17 0.70 10.11
CA LEU A 92 -13.12 -0.29 10.61
C LEU A 92 -14.44 0.46 10.84
N ALA A 93 -15.48 0.08 10.12
CA ALA A 93 -16.80 0.62 10.37
C ALA A 93 -17.18 0.32 11.84
N CYS A 94 -17.60 1.34 12.56
CA CYS A 94 -17.92 1.23 14.00
C CYS A 94 -19.02 0.17 14.27
N GLY A 95 -19.81 -0.20 13.26
CA GLY A 95 -20.83 -1.25 13.29
C GLY A 95 -20.29 -2.67 13.31
N GLU A 96 -19.17 -2.96 12.63
CA GLU A 96 -18.61 -4.32 12.59
C GLU A 96 -18.07 -4.79 13.94
N ARG A 97 -17.49 -3.90 14.74
CA ARG A 97 -17.06 -4.25 16.10
C ARG A 97 -18.21 -4.62 17.03
N ARG A 98 -19.36 -3.95 16.88
CA ARG A 98 -20.55 -4.24 17.69
C ARG A 98 -21.16 -5.59 17.30
N ASN A 99 -21.23 -5.90 16.02
CA ASN A 99 -21.83 -7.14 15.55
C ASN A 99 -20.98 -8.37 15.92
N THR A 100 -19.65 -8.27 15.81
CA THR A 100 -18.76 -9.38 16.16
C THR A 100 -18.79 -9.66 17.67
N ALA A 101 -18.79 -8.61 18.52
CA ALA A 101 -18.90 -8.77 19.96
C ALA A 101 -20.27 -9.31 20.36
N ARG A 102 -21.35 -8.86 19.72
CA ARG A 102 -22.73 -9.30 19.99
C ARG A 102 -22.95 -10.75 19.56
N ALA A 103 -22.48 -11.14 18.38
CA ALA A 103 -22.54 -12.52 17.90
C ALA A 103 -21.72 -13.48 18.80
N GLY A 104 -20.57 -13.04 19.30
CA GLY A 104 -19.76 -13.80 20.26
C GLY A 104 -20.46 -14.00 21.59
N ILE A 105 -21.13 -12.97 22.11
CA ILE A 105 -21.90 -13.04 23.37
C ILE A 105 -23.14 -13.93 23.21
N GLU A 106 -23.90 -13.80 22.13
CA GLU A 106 -25.07 -14.63 21.84
C GLU A 106 -24.70 -16.11 21.72
N LYS A 107 -23.55 -16.44 21.10
CA LYS A 107 -23.05 -17.80 21.01
C LYS A 107 -22.71 -18.39 22.39
N ILE A 108 -22.05 -17.64 23.27
CA ILE A 108 -21.72 -18.07 24.63
C ILE A 108 -22.97 -18.25 25.48
N LEU A 109 -23.97 -17.38 25.36
CA LEU A 109 -25.24 -17.48 26.06
C LEU A 109 -26.09 -18.66 25.57
N GLY A 110 -26.07 -18.96 24.26
CA GLY A 110 -26.73 -20.11 23.66
C GLY A 110 -26.15 -21.45 24.14
N GLU A 111 -24.82 -21.55 24.28
CA GLU A 111 -24.16 -22.74 24.82
C GLU A 111 -24.46 -22.97 26.30
N ARG A 112 -24.59 -21.92 27.09
CA ARG A 112 -25.00 -22.04 28.53
C ARG A 112 -26.46 -22.45 28.69
N ALA A 113 -27.35 -21.98 27.84
CA ALA A 113 -28.77 -22.37 27.88
C ALA A 113 -28.99 -23.84 27.52
N SER A 114 -28.18 -24.42 26.63
CA SER A 114 -28.26 -25.84 26.26
C SER A 114 -27.63 -26.76 27.29
N ALA A 115 -26.72 -26.28 28.15
CA ALA A 115 -26.11 -27.06 29.23
C ALA A 115 -26.97 -27.19 30.49
N THR A 116 -28.10 -26.47 30.57
CA THR A 116 -28.98 -26.45 31.75
C THR A 116 -30.23 -27.34 31.57
N THR A 117 -30.34 -28.12 30.51
CA THR A 117 -31.46 -29.01 30.19
C THR A 117 -31.06 -30.48 30.38
N THR A 118 -30.65 -30.85 31.59
CA THR A 118 -30.53 -32.25 32.03
C THR A 118 -31.10 -32.40 33.39
#